data_f2d87824e977d0ca1d4f717fefb86446
#
_entry.id   f2d87824e977d0ca1d4f717fefb86446
#
_cell.length_a   1.000
_cell.length_b   1.000
_cell.length_c   1.000
_cell.angle_alpha   90.00
_cell.angle_beta   90.00
_cell.angle_gamma   90.00
#
_symmetry.space_group_name_H-M   'P 1'
#
loop_
_entity.id
_entity.type
_entity.pdbx_description
1 polymer ?
#
loop_
_entity_poly.entity_id
_entity_poly.type
_entity_poly.pdbx_seq_one_letter_code
_entity_poly.pdbx_strand_id
1 'polypeptide(L)'
;TLLPMIKRVMGDYKISDLDAIAVTAGPGSFTGVRIGVATVKGLAFNDNIPCVSVSTLEAIACNFLDEDCIVCSVMDARRMQFYNALFEIKNGKAVRLCEDRAISIDDLKNDLKKYEKVIIAGDGARLCYDNLGIDNIILAPEDKRYQCGQGVALAAENKEKISAAALMPVYLRLSQAERELKLQKKDKEN
;
A
#
# COMPACT_ATOMS: atom_id res chain seq x y z
N THR A 1 5.30 -13.45 -14.87
CA THR A 1 4.76 -12.17 -15.39
C THR A 1 3.31 -12.00 -14.96
N LEU A 2 2.83 -10.75 -14.83
CA LEU A 2 1.53 -10.43 -14.22
C LEU A 2 0.33 -10.99 -15.01
N LEU A 3 0.28 -10.80 -16.31
CA LEU A 3 -0.86 -11.25 -17.14
C LEU A 3 -1.11 -12.77 -17.11
N PRO A 4 -0.12 -13.66 -17.22
CA PRO A 4 -0.32 -15.10 -17.03
C PRO A 4 -0.85 -15.46 -15.63
N MET A 5 -0.46 -14.72 -14.58
CA MET A 5 -1.00 -14.94 -13.23
C MET A 5 -2.48 -14.55 -13.16
N ILE A 6 -2.85 -13.39 -13.72
CA ILE A 6 -4.26 -12.95 -13.82
C ILE A 6 -5.09 -13.99 -14.57
N LYS A 7 -4.62 -14.42 -15.75
CA LYS A 7 -5.31 -15.44 -16.54
C LYS A 7 -5.53 -16.75 -15.76
N ARG A 8 -4.53 -17.16 -14.99
CA ARG A 8 -4.61 -18.38 -14.17
C ARG A 8 -5.65 -18.24 -13.04
N VAL A 9 -5.70 -17.08 -12.39
CA VAL A 9 -6.66 -16.80 -11.30
C VAL A 9 -8.08 -16.69 -11.86
N MET A 10 -8.25 -16.05 -13.02
CA MET A 10 -9.54 -15.91 -13.69
C MET A 10 -10.16 -17.27 -14.09
N GLY A 11 -9.33 -18.26 -14.44
CA GLY A 11 -9.83 -19.55 -14.91
C GLY A 11 -10.72 -19.40 -16.14
N ASP A 12 -11.99 -19.81 -16.02
CA ASP A 12 -13.00 -19.74 -17.07
C ASP A 12 -13.77 -18.39 -17.13
N TYR A 13 -13.59 -17.52 -16.12
CA TYR A 13 -14.22 -16.20 -16.11
C TYR A 13 -13.59 -15.26 -17.14
N LYS A 14 -14.40 -14.41 -17.75
CA LYS A 14 -13.96 -13.34 -18.65
C LYS A 14 -13.83 -12.03 -17.87
N ILE A 15 -13.05 -11.11 -18.40
CA ILE A 15 -12.94 -9.75 -17.81
C ILE A 15 -14.30 -9.06 -17.79
N SER A 16 -15.13 -9.27 -18.81
CA SER A 16 -16.51 -8.75 -18.88
C SER A 16 -17.46 -9.24 -17.78
N ASP A 17 -17.11 -10.32 -17.09
CA ASP A 17 -17.92 -10.88 -16.00
C ASP A 17 -17.64 -10.19 -14.64
N LEU A 18 -16.66 -9.28 -14.60
CA LEU A 18 -16.25 -8.57 -13.38
C LEU A 18 -17.06 -7.30 -13.16
N ASP A 19 -17.49 -7.06 -11.93
CA ASP A 19 -18.15 -5.82 -11.51
C ASP A 19 -17.17 -4.64 -11.31
N ALA A 20 -15.89 -4.94 -11.04
CA ALA A 20 -14.80 -3.99 -10.91
C ALA A 20 -13.45 -4.70 -10.86
N ILE A 21 -12.37 -3.93 -11.11
CA ILE A 21 -10.99 -4.38 -10.88
C ILE A 21 -10.34 -3.47 -9.85
N ALA A 22 -9.99 -4.02 -8.69
CA ALA A 22 -9.26 -3.32 -7.64
C ALA A 22 -7.75 -3.45 -7.84
N VAL A 23 -7.01 -2.38 -7.59
CA VAL A 23 -5.55 -2.36 -7.68
C VAL A 23 -4.95 -1.43 -6.64
N THR A 24 -3.81 -1.84 -6.05
CA THR A 24 -3.01 -0.93 -5.25
C THR A 24 -2.36 0.12 -6.15
N ALA A 25 -2.79 1.37 -6.00
CA ALA A 25 -2.25 2.50 -6.77
C ALA A 25 -1.00 3.13 -6.14
N GLY A 26 -0.59 2.66 -4.98
CA GLY A 26 0.55 3.13 -4.19
C GLY A 26 0.20 3.26 -2.70
N PRO A 27 1.20 3.59 -1.87
CA PRO A 27 2.62 3.71 -2.20
C PRO A 27 3.27 2.35 -2.55
N GLY A 28 4.46 2.40 -3.18
CA GLY A 28 5.20 1.20 -3.53
C GLY A 28 6.35 1.45 -4.51
N SER A 29 6.87 0.36 -5.08
CA SER A 29 7.85 0.43 -6.15
C SER A 29 7.32 1.23 -7.33
N PHE A 30 8.02 2.28 -7.73
CA PHE A 30 7.63 3.17 -8.81
C PHE A 30 7.31 2.42 -10.13
N THR A 31 8.16 1.47 -10.49
CA THR A 31 7.93 0.62 -11.66
C THR A 31 6.78 -0.36 -11.44
N GLY A 32 6.72 -1.01 -10.27
CA GLY A 32 5.69 -2.01 -9.96
C GLY A 32 4.29 -1.41 -9.97
N VAL A 33 4.09 -0.26 -9.34
CA VAL A 33 2.79 0.45 -9.32
C VAL A 33 2.37 0.85 -10.74
N ARG A 34 3.29 1.37 -11.56
CA ARG A 34 3.00 1.70 -12.96
C ARG A 34 2.58 0.50 -13.78
N ILE A 35 3.30 -0.62 -13.65
CA ILE A 35 2.96 -1.86 -14.35
C ILE A 35 1.56 -2.34 -13.92
N GLY A 36 1.28 -2.36 -12.62
CA GLY A 36 -0.02 -2.77 -12.09
C GLY A 36 -1.16 -1.90 -12.61
N VAL A 37 -1.05 -0.58 -12.46
CA VAL A 37 -2.04 0.39 -12.93
C VAL A 37 -2.24 0.31 -14.44
N ALA A 38 -1.16 0.27 -15.24
CA ALA A 38 -1.26 0.16 -16.69
C ALA A 38 -1.92 -1.15 -17.13
N THR A 39 -1.62 -2.26 -16.45
CA THR A 39 -2.24 -3.55 -16.75
C THR A 39 -3.74 -3.51 -16.48
N VAL A 40 -4.17 -2.98 -15.32
CA VAL A 40 -5.60 -2.85 -14.99
C VAL A 40 -6.32 -1.92 -15.97
N LYS A 41 -5.71 -0.78 -16.31
CA LYS A 41 -6.28 0.12 -17.35
C LYS A 41 -6.49 -0.61 -18.68
N GLY A 42 -5.51 -1.40 -19.12
CA GLY A 42 -5.62 -2.17 -20.35
C GLY A 42 -6.72 -3.24 -20.31
N LEU A 43 -6.82 -3.97 -19.20
CA LEU A 43 -7.86 -4.99 -19.01
C LEU A 43 -9.26 -4.40 -18.95
N ALA A 44 -9.41 -3.26 -18.27
CA ALA A 44 -10.71 -2.62 -18.06
C ALA A 44 -11.21 -1.83 -19.28
N PHE A 45 -10.32 -1.46 -20.21
CA PHE A 45 -10.60 -0.49 -21.28
C PHE A 45 -11.67 -0.97 -22.25
N ASN A 46 -11.57 -2.21 -22.73
CA ASN A 46 -12.45 -2.71 -23.79
C ASN A 46 -13.91 -2.81 -23.34
N ASP A 47 -14.16 -3.30 -22.15
CA ASP A 47 -15.50 -3.59 -21.62
C ASP A 47 -15.97 -2.51 -20.64
N ASN A 48 -15.24 -1.39 -20.53
CA ASN A 48 -15.50 -0.29 -19.60
C ASN A 48 -15.68 -0.74 -18.14
N ILE A 49 -14.92 -1.76 -17.72
CA ILE A 49 -14.99 -2.27 -16.35
C ILE A 49 -14.54 -1.18 -15.38
N PRO A 50 -15.33 -0.89 -14.34
CA PRO A 50 -14.93 0.05 -13.30
C PRO A 50 -13.64 -0.39 -12.59
N CYS A 51 -12.82 0.59 -12.20
CA CYS A 51 -11.60 0.35 -11.42
C CYS A 51 -11.75 0.90 -10.01
N VAL A 52 -11.09 0.27 -9.04
CA VAL A 52 -11.01 0.77 -7.67
C VAL A 52 -9.54 0.98 -7.30
N SER A 53 -9.22 2.23 -6.94
CA SER A 53 -7.88 2.61 -6.46
C SER A 53 -7.77 2.34 -4.96
N VAL A 54 -6.81 1.54 -4.54
CA VAL A 54 -6.59 1.16 -3.15
C VAL A 54 -5.20 1.62 -2.69
N SER A 55 -5.10 2.14 -1.46
CA SER A 55 -3.80 2.35 -0.81
C SER A 55 -3.17 1.00 -0.48
N THR A 56 -1.89 0.83 -0.80
CA THR A 56 -1.15 -0.39 -0.44
C THR A 56 -1.09 -0.57 1.09
N LEU A 57 -0.96 0.54 1.83
CA LEU A 57 -0.90 0.52 3.29
C LEU A 57 -2.25 0.15 3.92
N GLU A 58 -3.35 0.59 3.32
CA GLU A 58 -4.70 0.20 3.75
C GLU A 58 -4.98 -1.28 3.47
N ALA A 59 -4.56 -1.79 2.31
CA ALA A 59 -4.67 -3.20 1.99
C ALA A 59 -3.91 -4.09 2.98
N ILE A 60 -2.74 -3.65 3.49
CA ILE A 60 -2.01 -4.33 4.56
C ILE A 60 -2.83 -4.34 5.85
N ALA A 61 -3.41 -3.21 6.25
CA ALA A 61 -4.22 -3.11 7.46
C ALA A 61 -5.46 -4.02 7.41
N CYS A 62 -6.05 -4.22 6.24
CA CYS A 62 -7.19 -5.10 6.04
C CYS A 62 -6.89 -6.60 6.28
N ASN A 63 -5.63 -7.00 6.46
CA ASN A 63 -5.29 -8.35 6.87
C ASN A 63 -5.64 -8.65 8.34
N PHE A 64 -6.04 -7.62 9.12
CA PHE A 64 -6.29 -7.69 10.57
C PHE A 64 -7.74 -7.40 10.97
N LEU A 65 -8.69 -7.46 10.03
CA LEU A 65 -10.10 -7.13 10.29
C LEU A 65 -10.80 -8.09 11.28
N ASP A 66 -10.17 -9.19 11.63
CA ASP A 66 -10.66 -10.21 12.56
C ASP A 66 -10.31 -9.92 14.04
N GLU A 67 -9.56 -8.87 14.33
CA GLU A 67 -9.16 -8.50 15.71
C GLU A 67 -9.11 -6.99 15.91
N ASP A 68 -9.64 -6.48 17.01
CA ASP A 68 -9.56 -5.05 17.35
C ASP A 68 -8.13 -4.70 17.76
N CYS A 69 -7.47 -3.84 16.99
CA CYS A 69 -6.07 -3.47 17.22
C CYS A 69 -5.67 -2.17 16.51
N ILE A 70 -4.49 -1.64 16.85
CA ILE A 70 -3.82 -0.60 16.06
C ILE A 70 -2.83 -1.26 15.12
N VAL A 71 -2.95 -0.98 13.83
CA VAL A 71 -2.03 -1.47 12.79
C VAL A 71 -1.19 -0.32 12.27
N CYS A 72 0.12 -0.48 12.36
CA CYS A 72 1.12 0.34 11.71
C CYS A 72 1.55 -0.34 10.41
N SER A 73 0.94 0.05 9.30
CA SER A 73 1.34 -0.42 7.98
C SER A 73 2.61 0.29 7.54
N VAL A 74 3.66 -0.46 7.18
CA VAL A 74 4.96 0.09 6.74
C VAL A 74 5.52 -0.63 5.53
N MET A 75 6.09 0.14 4.61
CA MET A 75 6.84 -0.37 3.47
C MET A 75 8.21 0.30 3.42
N ASP A 76 9.25 -0.44 3.01
CA ASP A 76 10.60 0.11 2.88
C ASP A 76 10.68 1.15 1.76
N ALA A 77 10.83 2.42 2.12
CA ALA A 77 11.04 3.53 1.18
C ALA A 77 12.53 3.82 0.92
N ARG A 78 13.45 2.92 1.38
CA ARG A 78 14.91 3.02 1.33
C ARG A 78 15.47 4.13 2.23
N ARG A 79 16.77 4.01 2.59
CA ARG A 79 17.52 5.00 3.40
C ARG A 79 16.87 5.25 4.77
N MET A 80 16.45 4.20 5.48
CA MET A 80 15.80 4.27 6.80
C MET A 80 14.57 5.19 6.82
N GLN A 81 13.87 5.29 5.69
CA GLN A 81 12.55 5.90 5.58
C GLN A 81 11.52 4.82 5.22
N PHE A 82 10.31 5.04 5.68
CA PHE A 82 9.21 4.11 5.46
C PHE A 82 8.02 4.85 4.83
N TYR A 83 7.35 4.20 3.89
CA TYR A 83 5.97 4.57 3.61
C TYR A 83 5.13 4.01 4.74
N ASN A 84 4.30 4.84 5.32
CA ASN A 84 3.54 4.52 6.53
C ASN A 84 2.13 5.10 6.49
N ALA A 85 1.20 4.35 7.07
CA ALA A 85 -0.07 4.83 7.56
C ALA A 85 -0.45 4.04 8.82
N LEU A 86 -1.27 4.64 9.67
CA LEU A 86 -1.80 4.05 10.89
C LEU A 86 -3.30 3.82 10.73
N PHE A 87 -3.76 2.69 11.24
CA PHE A 87 -5.16 2.30 11.20
C PHE A 87 -5.59 1.76 12.57
N GLU A 88 -6.79 2.12 12.98
CA GLU A 88 -7.51 1.42 14.05
C GLU A 88 -8.41 0.38 13.40
N ILE A 89 -8.20 -0.88 13.75
CA ILE A 89 -9.12 -1.96 13.38
C ILE A 89 -10.14 -2.07 14.49
N LYS A 90 -11.41 -1.89 14.14
CA LYS A 90 -12.50 -1.93 15.08
C LYS A 90 -13.80 -2.43 14.43
N ASN A 91 -14.42 -3.43 15.05
CA ASN A 91 -15.66 -4.01 14.53
C ASN A 91 -15.55 -4.46 13.07
N GLY A 92 -14.44 -5.09 12.67
CA GLY A 92 -14.21 -5.58 11.32
C GLY A 92 -13.97 -4.49 10.26
N LYS A 93 -13.59 -3.27 10.67
CA LYS A 93 -13.32 -2.14 9.77
C LYS A 93 -11.96 -1.53 10.07
N ALA A 94 -11.25 -1.16 9.02
CA ALA A 94 -10.01 -0.40 9.12
C ALA A 94 -10.32 1.11 9.06
N VAL A 95 -10.17 1.79 10.18
CA VAL A 95 -10.35 3.24 10.30
C VAL A 95 -8.98 3.90 10.20
N ARG A 96 -8.79 4.76 9.22
CA ARG A 96 -7.53 5.45 8.98
C ARG A 96 -7.28 6.51 10.07
N LEU A 97 -6.11 6.46 10.72
CA LEU A 97 -5.69 7.42 11.75
C LEU A 97 -4.74 8.50 11.20
N CYS A 98 -4.05 8.24 10.09
CA CYS A 98 -3.25 9.24 9.38
C CYS A 98 -3.18 8.93 7.88
N GLU A 99 -2.93 9.96 7.07
CA GLU A 99 -2.73 9.79 5.63
C GLU A 99 -1.47 8.97 5.30
N ASP A 100 -1.45 8.39 4.09
CA ASP A 100 -0.26 7.74 3.56
C ASP A 100 0.89 8.73 3.47
N ARG A 101 2.02 8.43 4.08
CA ARG A 101 3.17 9.34 4.18
C ARG A 101 4.51 8.62 4.04
N ALA A 102 5.55 9.40 3.78
CA ALA A 102 6.94 8.96 3.93
C ALA A 102 7.48 9.54 5.24
N ILE A 103 7.97 8.69 6.13
CA ILE A 103 8.37 9.06 7.49
C ILE A 103 9.73 8.47 7.85
N SER A 104 10.51 9.16 8.70
CA SER A 104 11.73 8.62 9.29
C SER A 104 11.40 7.63 10.43
N ILE A 105 12.37 6.80 10.79
CA ILE A 105 12.20 5.86 11.91
C ILE A 105 12.00 6.61 13.24
N ASP A 106 12.69 7.74 13.45
CA ASP A 106 12.61 8.52 14.68
C ASP A 106 11.24 9.20 14.83
N ASP A 107 10.71 9.78 13.76
CA ASP A 107 9.38 10.38 13.77
C ASP A 107 8.31 9.32 13.97
N LEU A 108 8.44 8.16 13.31
CA LEU A 108 7.52 7.04 13.50
C LEU A 108 7.55 6.53 14.94
N LYS A 109 8.74 6.39 15.53
CA LYS A 109 8.90 6.03 16.94
C LYS A 109 8.15 6.97 17.87
N ASN A 110 8.23 8.27 17.64
CA ASN A 110 7.52 9.26 18.45
C ASN A 110 6.01 9.15 18.29
N ASP A 111 5.52 8.90 17.08
CA ASP A 111 4.09 8.70 16.83
C ASP A 111 3.53 7.44 17.50
N LEU A 112 4.32 6.36 17.58
CA LEU A 112 3.86 5.09 18.11
C LEU A 112 3.84 5.03 19.64
N LYS A 113 4.61 5.85 20.34
CA LYS A 113 4.65 5.91 21.81
C LYS A 113 3.32 6.21 22.50
N LYS A 114 2.39 6.84 21.79
CA LYS A 114 1.07 7.20 22.34
C LYS A 114 0.07 6.05 22.40
N TYR A 115 0.38 4.92 21.74
CA TYR A 115 -0.46 3.74 21.74
C TYR A 115 0.06 2.70 22.73
N GLU A 116 -0.84 1.99 23.39
CA GLU A 116 -0.47 0.93 24.34
C GLU A 116 0.11 -0.29 23.64
N LYS A 117 -0.45 -0.63 22.47
CA LYS A 117 -0.04 -1.80 21.67
C LYS A 117 -0.25 -1.53 20.19
N VAL A 118 0.75 -1.82 19.35
CA VAL A 118 0.70 -1.62 17.92
C VAL A 118 1.23 -2.85 17.19
N ILE A 119 0.47 -3.35 16.22
CA ILE A 119 0.94 -4.39 15.30
C ILE A 119 1.60 -3.70 14.10
N ILE A 120 2.86 -4.06 13.83
CA ILE A 120 3.57 -3.55 12.66
C ILE A 120 3.56 -4.57 11.53
N ALA A 121 3.08 -4.17 10.34
CA ALA A 121 2.90 -5.03 9.18
C ALA A 121 3.36 -4.35 7.88
N GLY A 122 3.65 -5.14 6.85
CA GLY A 122 4.17 -4.72 5.56
C GLY A 122 5.57 -5.26 5.28
N ASP A 123 6.07 -5.07 4.07
CA ASP A 123 7.40 -5.52 3.66
C ASP A 123 8.54 -4.78 4.37
N GLY A 124 8.29 -3.57 4.88
CA GLY A 124 9.20 -2.83 5.76
C GLY A 124 9.10 -3.18 7.24
N ALA A 125 8.13 -4.01 7.65
CA ALA A 125 7.82 -4.24 9.06
C ALA A 125 9.00 -4.82 9.87
N ARG A 126 9.70 -5.81 9.34
CA ARG A 126 10.84 -6.42 10.03
C ARG A 126 11.96 -5.42 10.23
N LEU A 127 12.37 -4.72 9.18
CA LEU A 127 13.41 -3.69 9.25
C LEU A 127 13.03 -2.59 10.24
N CYS A 128 11.78 -2.15 10.21
CA CYS A 128 11.28 -1.13 11.11
C CYS A 128 11.25 -1.61 12.56
N TYR A 129 10.73 -2.81 12.83
CA TYR A 129 10.68 -3.43 14.15
C TYR A 129 12.05 -3.52 14.80
N ASP A 130 13.06 -4.03 14.07
CA ASP A 130 14.41 -4.22 14.57
C ASP A 130 15.12 -2.88 14.92
N ASN A 131 14.63 -1.74 14.42
CA ASN A 131 15.22 -0.41 14.62
C ASN A 131 14.38 0.55 15.49
N LEU A 132 13.12 0.24 15.80
CA LEU A 132 12.27 1.11 16.63
C LEU A 132 12.71 1.19 18.09
N GLY A 133 13.12 0.06 18.69
CA GLY A 133 13.58 0.00 20.07
C GLY A 133 12.55 0.54 21.08
N ILE A 134 11.29 0.13 20.96
CA ILE A 134 10.18 0.41 21.89
C ILE A 134 9.38 -0.87 22.14
N ASP A 135 8.86 -1.02 23.36
CA ASP A 135 8.33 -2.30 23.85
C ASP A 135 6.84 -2.55 23.45
N ASN A 136 6.14 -1.53 23.03
CA ASN A 136 4.71 -1.60 22.72
C ASN A 136 4.41 -2.08 21.28
N ILE A 137 5.42 -2.57 20.55
CA ILE A 137 5.30 -3.00 19.15
C ILE A 137 5.31 -4.52 19.05
N ILE A 138 4.39 -5.05 18.27
CA ILE A 138 4.34 -6.47 17.91
C ILE A 138 4.57 -6.59 16.40
N LEU A 139 5.56 -7.38 16.01
CA LEU A 139 5.74 -7.74 14.61
C LEU A 139 4.62 -8.68 14.18
N ALA A 140 3.92 -8.32 13.12
CA ALA A 140 2.85 -9.14 12.57
C ALA A 140 3.32 -10.57 12.25
N PRO A 141 2.49 -11.60 12.47
CA PRO A 141 2.79 -12.97 12.04
C PRO A 141 2.95 -13.01 10.51
N GLU A 142 3.70 -13.98 10.02
CA GLU A 142 4.15 -13.99 8.61
C GLU A 142 3.00 -14.09 7.61
N ASP A 143 1.97 -14.83 7.94
CA ASP A 143 0.75 -15.04 7.14
C ASP A 143 -0.12 -13.78 6.97
N LYS A 144 -0.05 -12.83 7.93
CA LYS A 144 -0.78 -11.54 7.88
C LYS A 144 0.12 -10.34 7.54
N ARG A 145 1.44 -10.52 7.54
CA ARG A 145 2.39 -9.40 7.46
C ARG A 145 2.42 -8.70 6.13
N TYR A 146 2.27 -9.42 5.03
CA TYR A 146 2.53 -8.91 3.69
C TYR A 146 1.26 -8.52 2.95
N GLN A 147 1.44 -7.72 1.90
CA GLN A 147 0.38 -7.36 0.97
C GLN A 147 -0.18 -8.62 0.30
N CYS A 148 -1.50 -8.74 0.28
CA CYS A 148 -2.18 -9.83 -0.40
C CYS A 148 -3.40 -9.36 -1.18
N GLY A 149 -3.84 -10.15 -2.15
CA GLY A 149 -5.01 -9.82 -2.98
C GLY A 149 -6.30 -9.72 -2.17
N GLN A 150 -6.45 -10.52 -1.12
CA GLN A 150 -7.61 -10.45 -0.22
C GLN A 150 -7.69 -9.11 0.49
N GLY A 151 -6.58 -8.60 1.06
CA GLY A 151 -6.53 -7.28 1.69
C GLY A 151 -6.89 -6.16 0.72
N VAL A 152 -6.48 -6.26 -0.56
CA VAL A 152 -6.89 -5.31 -1.61
C VAL A 152 -8.39 -5.36 -1.87
N ALA A 153 -8.97 -6.56 -1.95
CA ALA A 153 -10.41 -6.73 -2.19
C ALA A 153 -11.24 -6.15 -1.03
N LEU A 154 -10.86 -6.45 0.22
CA LEU A 154 -11.51 -5.91 1.43
C LEU A 154 -11.39 -4.38 1.52
N ALA A 155 -10.23 -3.82 1.21
CA ALA A 155 -10.02 -2.38 1.18
C ALA A 155 -10.82 -1.68 0.06
N ALA A 156 -11.17 -2.40 -1.01
CA ALA A 156 -11.91 -1.87 -2.15
C ALA A 156 -13.43 -1.87 -1.96
N GLU A 157 -13.98 -2.68 -1.05
CA GLU A 157 -15.40 -3.03 -0.96
C GLU A 157 -16.34 -1.80 -0.94
N ASN A 158 -15.98 -0.76 -0.19
CA ASN A 158 -16.80 0.44 -0.04
C ASN A 158 -16.20 1.69 -0.71
N LYS A 159 -15.22 1.51 -1.61
CA LYS A 159 -14.59 2.63 -2.30
C LYS A 159 -15.31 2.99 -3.59
N GLU A 160 -15.14 4.24 -3.99
CA GLU A 160 -15.64 4.75 -5.25
C GLU A 160 -15.06 3.97 -6.43
N LYS A 161 -15.95 3.57 -7.35
CA LYS A 161 -15.60 2.99 -8.63
C LYS A 161 -15.32 4.11 -9.63
N ILE A 162 -14.14 4.10 -10.24
CA ILE A 162 -13.70 5.11 -11.22
C ILE A 162 -13.50 4.47 -12.59
N SER A 163 -13.47 5.28 -13.64
CA SER A 163 -13.13 4.79 -14.98
C SER A 163 -11.65 4.37 -15.06
N ALA A 164 -11.33 3.45 -15.97
CA ALA A 164 -9.94 3.08 -16.26
C ALA A 164 -9.07 4.31 -16.63
N ALA A 165 -9.64 5.31 -17.30
CA ALA A 165 -8.94 6.55 -17.66
C ALA A 165 -8.54 7.35 -16.42
N ALA A 166 -9.40 7.42 -15.41
CA ALA A 166 -9.17 8.17 -14.16
C ALA A 166 -8.21 7.46 -13.19
N LEU A 167 -7.98 6.16 -13.34
CA LEU A 167 -7.07 5.41 -12.47
C LEU A 167 -5.63 5.91 -12.67
N MET A 168 -4.98 6.39 -11.60
CA MET A 168 -3.63 6.94 -11.62
C MET A 168 -2.77 6.39 -10.49
N PRO A 169 -1.46 6.22 -10.70
CA PRO A 169 -0.53 5.92 -9.62
C PRO A 169 -0.44 7.05 -8.60
N VAL A 170 -0.32 6.68 -7.32
CA VAL A 170 -0.11 7.62 -6.21
C VAL A 170 1.36 7.54 -5.77
N TYR A 171 2.06 8.68 -5.80
CA TYR A 171 3.46 8.76 -5.44
C TYR A 171 3.65 9.67 -4.22
N LEU A 172 4.15 9.12 -3.13
CA LEU A 172 4.50 9.90 -1.92
C LEU A 172 5.90 10.52 -1.98
N ARG A 173 6.71 10.09 -2.95
CA ARG A 173 8.07 10.62 -3.17
C ARG A 173 8.34 10.76 -4.66
N LEU A 174 9.21 11.67 -5.01
CA LEU A 174 9.75 11.76 -6.36
C LEU A 174 10.49 10.47 -6.74
N SER A 175 10.48 10.09 -8.00
CA SER A 175 11.29 8.98 -8.51
C SER A 175 12.77 9.19 -8.20
N GLN A 176 13.56 8.10 -8.20
CA GLN A 176 15.00 8.21 -7.97
C GLN A 176 15.66 9.14 -9.00
N ALA A 177 15.30 9.03 -10.27
CA ALA A 177 15.82 9.85 -11.34
C ALA A 177 15.51 11.37 -11.14
N GLU A 178 14.29 11.69 -10.72
CA GLU A 178 13.92 13.09 -10.42
C GLU A 178 14.67 13.66 -9.21
N ARG A 179 14.92 12.83 -8.20
CA ARG A 179 15.73 13.23 -7.02
C ARG A 179 17.19 13.47 -7.39
N GLU A 180 17.78 12.58 -8.18
CA GLU A 180 19.16 12.72 -8.68
C GLU A 180 19.32 13.97 -9.56
N LEU A 181 18.34 14.20 -10.44
CA LEU A 181 18.33 15.41 -11.27
C LEU A 181 18.24 16.70 -10.45
N LYS A 182 17.44 16.70 -9.37
CA LYS A 182 17.35 17.85 -8.46
C LYS A 182 18.66 18.10 -7.71
N LEU A 183 19.36 17.04 -7.29
CA LEU A 183 20.67 17.17 -6.64
C LEU A 183 21.70 17.74 -7.60
N GLN A 184 21.80 17.22 -8.82
CA GLN A 184 22.73 17.72 -9.85
C GLN A 184 22.48 19.19 -10.24
N LYS A 185 21.23 19.66 -10.20
CA LYS A 185 20.92 21.07 -10.45
C LYS A 185 21.38 21.96 -9.29
N LYS A 186 21.19 21.53 -8.04
CA LYS A 186 21.70 22.25 -6.87
C LYS A 186 23.23 22.39 -6.84
N ASP A 187 23.93 21.32 -7.23
CA ASP A 187 25.39 21.30 -7.27
C ASP A 187 25.97 22.20 -8.39
N LYS A 188 25.15 22.56 -9.39
CA LYS A 188 25.56 23.50 -10.47
C LYS A 188 25.23 24.96 -10.20
N GLU A 189 24.39 25.24 -9.20
CA GLU A 189 23.97 26.58 -8.78
C GLU A 189 24.80 27.11 -7.60
N ASN A 190 25.65 26.27 -6.98
CA ASN A 190 26.64 26.61 -5.96
C ASN A 190 28.06 26.63 -6.56
#